data_9f0589e2ce50b4a34dab7c3404fb25ca
#
_entry.id   9f0589e2ce50b4a34dab7c3404fb25ca
#
_cell.length_a   1.000
_cell.length_b   1.000
_cell.length_c   1.000
_cell.angle_alpha   90.00
_cell.angle_beta   90.00
_cell.angle_gamma   90.00
#
_symmetry.space_group_name_H-M   'P 1'
#
loop_
_entity.id
_entity.type
_entity.pdbx_description
1 polymer ?
#
loop_
_entity_poly.entity_id
_entity_poly.type
_entity_poly.pdbx_seq_one_letter_code
_entity_poly.pdbx_strand_id
1 'polypeptide(L)'
;KVDGVMMSADNMANIINNHPLMSTYASLLNRFSAPYYDATATATYNRLYNNTDSVYVLRYFAETSAVGSLSTDPDGQTVDAQLMYDPGWNEYIYDNTAGYDLHYDAGAMLVPTNTALDKWWNGAGKVIQDMYGSWDNVPMKVLVKLLNLNMINAFSETVPSKFDNIVDNATKVPIGIKPEDVDSCFMGCTFR
;
A
#
# COMPACT_ATOMS: atom_id res chain seq x y z
N LYS A 1 1.00 -32.06 -20.66
CA LYS A 1 0.04 -30.97 -20.94
C LYS A 1 0.03 -30.07 -19.73
N VAL A 2 0.43 -28.81 -19.89
CA VAL A 2 0.34 -27.81 -18.81
C VAL A 2 -1.06 -27.23 -18.91
N ASP A 3 -1.91 -27.50 -17.93
CA ASP A 3 -3.32 -27.09 -17.95
C ASP A 3 -3.57 -25.73 -17.27
N GLY A 4 -2.51 -25.01 -16.85
CA GLY A 4 -2.57 -23.68 -16.30
C GLY A 4 -1.20 -23.14 -15.90
N VAL A 5 -1.05 -21.85 -15.95
CA VAL A 5 0.08 -21.14 -15.37
C VAL A 5 -0.35 -20.72 -13.96
N MET A 6 0.36 -21.17 -12.92
CA MET A 6 0.21 -20.59 -11.60
C MET A 6 0.72 -19.15 -11.69
N MET A 7 -0.19 -18.19 -11.64
CA MET A 7 0.16 -16.79 -11.45
C MET A 7 0.62 -16.63 -10.01
N SER A 8 1.76 -15.98 -9.81
CA SER A 8 2.13 -15.49 -8.48
C SER A 8 1.02 -14.56 -7.97
N ALA A 9 0.69 -14.65 -6.71
CA ALA A 9 -0.26 -13.72 -6.11
C ALA A 9 0.24 -12.28 -6.33
N ASP A 10 -0.64 -11.41 -6.84
CA ASP A 10 -0.32 -10.00 -7.00
C ASP A 10 -0.16 -9.34 -5.63
N ASN A 11 0.78 -8.40 -5.52
CA ASN A 11 0.87 -7.56 -4.34
C ASN A 11 -0.23 -6.48 -4.34
N MET A 12 -0.45 -5.85 -3.19
CA MET A 12 -1.50 -4.84 -3.03
C MET A 12 -1.33 -3.66 -4.01
N ALA A 13 -0.11 -3.19 -4.21
CA ALA A 13 0.17 -2.11 -5.14
C ALA A 13 -0.20 -2.47 -6.57
N ASN A 14 0.11 -3.70 -7.01
CA ASN A 14 -0.23 -4.16 -8.35
C ASN A 14 -1.74 -4.29 -8.54
N ILE A 15 -2.44 -4.83 -7.56
CA ILE A 15 -3.91 -4.92 -7.58
C ILE A 15 -4.52 -3.51 -7.70
N ILE A 16 -4.07 -2.56 -6.88
CA ILE A 16 -4.58 -1.19 -6.87
C ILE A 16 -4.32 -0.50 -8.21
N ASN A 17 -3.09 -0.63 -8.74
CA ASN A 17 -2.70 0.02 -9.99
C ASN A 17 -3.47 -0.51 -11.22
N ASN A 18 -3.86 -1.78 -11.20
CA ASN A 18 -4.55 -2.41 -12.31
C ASN A 18 -6.08 -2.40 -12.16
N HIS A 19 -6.62 -1.92 -11.04
CA HIS A 19 -8.06 -1.90 -10.82
C HIS A 19 -8.69 -0.59 -11.32
N PRO A 20 -9.61 -0.64 -12.31
CA PRO A 20 -10.11 0.56 -12.97
C PRO A 20 -10.89 1.52 -12.07
N LEU A 21 -11.46 1.01 -10.98
CA LEU A 21 -12.22 1.84 -10.02
C LEU A 21 -11.33 2.47 -8.95
N MET A 22 -10.03 2.22 -8.94
CA MET A 22 -9.08 2.68 -7.92
C MET A 22 -7.98 3.58 -8.50
N SER A 23 -8.13 4.04 -9.74
CA SER A 23 -7.07 4.78 -10.45
C SER A 23 -6.66 6.08 -9.76
N THR A 24 -7.59 6.79 -9.12
CA THR A 24 -7.26 7.98 -8.35
C THR A 24 -6.41 7.62 -7.13
N TYR A 25 -6.82 6.61 -6.36
CA TYR A 25 -6.04 6.16 -5.21
C TYR A 25 -4.65 5.64 -5.64
N ALA A 26 -4.58 4.90 -6.74
CA ALA A 26 -3.33 4.43 -7.33
C ALA A 26 -2.38 5.59 -7.65
N SER A 27 -2.88 6.66 -8.27
CA SER A 27 -2.06 7.82 -8.59
C SER A 27 -1.52 8.52 -7.34
N LEU A 28 -2.32 8.60 -6.28
CA LEU A 28 -1.88 9.16 -5.00
C LEU A 28 -0.82 8.27 -4.32
N LEU A 29 -1.03 6.95 -4.34
CA LEU A 29 -0.11 5.98 -3.79
C LEU A 29 1.24 6.01 -4.51
N ASN A 30 1.23 6.10 -5.84
CA ASN A 30 2.43 6.11 -6.67
C ASN A 30 3.32 7.35 -6.48
N ARG A 31 2.81 8.42 -5.89
CA ARG A 31 3.64 9.56 -5.47
C ARG A 31 4.64 9.18 -4.38
N PHE A 32 4.43 8.07 -3.69
CA PHE A 32 5.32 7.52 -2.67
C PHE A 32 6.21 6.42 -3.22
N SER A 33 6.50 6.41 -4.50
CA SER A 33 7.34 5.38 -5.11
C SER A 33 8.32 5.96 -6.11
N ALA A 34 9.41 5.23 -6.31
CA ALA A 34 10.40 5.53 -7.33
C ALA A 34 11.04 4.25 -7.89
N PRO A 35 11.57 4.28 -9.12
CA PRO A 35 12.29 3.15 -9.69
C PRO A 35 13.72 3.09 -9.11
N TYR A 36 14.09 1.94 -8.57
CA TYR A 36 15.43 1.67 -8.07
C TYR A 36 16.11 0.60 -8.92
N TYR A 37 17.38 0.83 -9.24
CA TYR A 37 18.19 -0.15 -9.92
C TYR A 37 18.31 -1.44 -9.09
N ASP A 38 18.01 -2.57 -9.73
CA ASP A 38 18.17 -3.89 -9.13
C ASP A 38 19.26 -4.68 -9.87
N ALA A 39 20.39 -4.85 -9.20
CA ALA A 39 21.53 -5.56 -9.77
C ALA A 39 21.23 -7.05 -10.01
N THR A 40 20.49 -7.69 -9.12
CA THR A 40 20.15 -9.12 -9.22
C THR A 40 19.14 -9.36 -10.35
N ALA A 41 18.10 -8.56 -10.42
CA ALA A 41 17.13 -8.61 -11.51
C ALA A 41 17.81 -8.31 -12.85
N THR A 42 18.69 -7.29 -12.90
CA THR A 42 19.47 -6.94 -14.07
C THR A 42 20.35 -8.12 -14.55
N ALA A 43 21.11 -8.72 -13.65
CA ALA A 43 21.97 -9.86 -14.00
C ALA A 43 21.16 -11.06 -14.51
N THR A 44 20.01 -11.33 -13.88
CA THR A 44 19.12 -12.41 -14.28
C THR A 44 18.49 -12.13 -15.65
N TYR A 45 17.97 -10.94 -15.86
CA TYR A 45 17.37 -10.50 -17.12
C TYR A 45 18.39 -10.57 -18.26
N ASN A 46 19.59 -10.01 -18.08
CA ASN A 46 20.61 -10.01 -19.09
C ASN A 46 21.09 -11.41 -19.46
N ARG A 47 21.18 -12.30 -18.46
CA ARG A 47 21.52 -13.71 -18.71
C ARG A 47 20.41 -14.45 -19.49
N LEU A 48 19.14 -14.16 -19.22
CA LEU A 48 18.01 -14.83 -19.88
C LEU A 48 17.78 -14.34 -21.31
N TYR A 49 17.95 -13.05 -21.54
CA TYR A 49 17.63 -12.40 -22.82
C TYR A 49 18.85 -11.99 -23.63
N ASN A 50 20.06 -12.31 -23.14
CA ASN A 50 21.34 -12.00 -23.79
C ASN A 50 21.45 -10.51 -24.18
N ASN A 51 21.17 -9.62 -23.25
CA ASN A 51 21.26 -8.18 -23.43
C ASN A 51 22.11 -7.53 -22.32
N THR A 52 22.18 -6.20 -22.31
CA THR A 52 22.95 -5.41 -21.34
C THR A 52 22.08 -4.31 -20.69
N ASP A 53 20.77 -4.46 -20.73
CA ASP A 53 19.83 -3.47 -20.21
C ASP A 53 19.84 -3.46 -18.68
N SER A 54 19.59 -2.29 -18.12
CA SER A 54 19.41 -2.13 -16.67
C SER A 54 17.95 -2.36 -16.28
N VAL A 55 17.73 -3.16 -15.26
CA VAL A 55 16.39 -3.41 -14.69
C VAL A 55 16.21 -2.57 -13.45
N TYR A 56 15.06 -1.89 -13.39
CA TYR A 56 14.64 -1.10 -12.25
C TYR A 56 13.38 -1.70 -11.67
N VAL A 57 13.30 -1.73 -10.36
CA VAL A 57 12.11 -2.17 -9.60
C VAL A 57 11.47 -0.97 -8.93
N LEU A 58 10.15 -0.90 -9.00
CA LEU A 58 9.41 0.13 -8.29
C LEU A 58 9.42 -0.20 -6.80
N ARG A 59 9.88 0.75 -5.99
CA ARG A 59 9.86 0.64 -4.53
C ARG A 59 9.09 1.80 -3.92
N TYR A 60 8.38 1.52 -2.84
CA TYR A 60 7.61 2.52 -2.11
C TYR A 60 8.40 3.05 -0.91
N PHE A 61 8.34 4.36 -0.69
CA PHE A 61 8.86 5.00 0.52
C PHE A 61 7.98 4.57 1.68
N ALA A 62 8.48 3.72 2.54
CA ALA A 62 7.73 3.11 3.62
C ALA A 62 8.60 2.90 4.86
N GLU A 63 7.96 2.98 6.03
CA GLU A 63 8.61 2.73 7.32
C GLU A 63 8.92 1.25 7.49
N THR A 64 8.05 0.37 6.96
CA THR A 64 8.18 -1.09 7.07
C THR A 64 8.08 -1.74 5.69
N SER A 65 8.97 -2.68 5.40
CA SER A 65 8.97 -3.49 4.18
C SER A 65 9.77 -4.77 4.40
N ALA A 66 9.44 -5.83 3.65
CA ALA A 66 10.20 -7.08 3.62
C ALA A 66 11.67 -6.89 3.21
N VAL A 67 11.95 -5.86 2.43
CA VAL A 67 13.29 -5.53 1.92
C VAL A 67 13.94 -4.35 2.66
N GLY A 68 13.40 -4.00 3.81
CA GLY A 68 13.86 -2.89 4.65
C GLY A 68 13.14 -1.57 4.36
N SER A 69 13.09 -0.73 5.39
CA SER A 69 12.56 0.63 5.33
C SER A 69 13.23 1.44 4.21
N LEU A 70 12.45 2.29 3.54
CA LEU A 70 12.94 3.16 2.49
C LEU A 70 12.55 4.61 2.76
N SER A 71 13.54 5.44 3.08
CA SER A 71 13.38 6.85 3.43
C SER A 71 14.15 7.81 2.50
N THR A 72 14.76 7.27 1.46
CA THR A 72 15.55 8.07 0.50
C THR A 72 15.09 7.79 -0.92
N ASP A 73 15.12 8.81 -1.76
CA ASP A 73 14.89 8.68 -3.18
C ASP A 73 16.09 8.05 -3.93
N PRO A 74 16.00 7.77 -5.24
CA PRO A 74 17.12 7.23 -6.01
C PRO A 74 18.35 8.12 -6.06
N ASP A 75 18.21 9.43 -5.83
CA ASP A 75 19.30 10.40 -5.79
C ASP A 75 19.91 10.50 -4.38
N GLY A 76 19.43 9.71 -3.42
CA GLY A 76 19.92 9.67 -2.05
C GLY A 76 19.39 10.79 -1.15
N GLN A 77 18.38 11.54 -1.59
CA GLN A 77 17.75 12.58 -0.79
C GLN A 77 16.68 11.97 0.11
N THR A 78 16.59 12.47 1.35
CA THR A 78 15.53 12.04 2.27
C THR A 78 14.18 12.49 1.76
N VAL A 79 13.22 11.57 1.71
CA VAL A 79 11.86 11.86 1.31
C VAL A 79 11.07 12.54 2.43
N ASP A 80 10.12 13.36 2.04
CA ASP A 80 9.32 14.17 2.97
C ASP A 80 8.34 13.36 3.82
N ALA A 81 7.96 12.17 3.37
CA ALA A 81 6.99 11.33 4.05
C ALA A 81 7.10 9.87 3.58
N GLN A 82 6.76 8.95 4.47
CA GLN A 82 6.77 7.51 4.22
C GLN A 82 5.39 6.91 4.52
N LEU A 83 5.00 5.93 3.74
CA LEU A 83 3.84 5.09 4.03
C LEU A 83 4.13 4.22 5.27
N MET A 84 3.07 3.78 5.95
CA MET A 84 3.19 2.92 7.12
C MET A 84 3.91 1.61 6.79
N TYR A 85 3.57 1.00 5.66
CA TYR A 85 4.26 -0.17 5.12
C TYR A 85 4.29 -0.13 3.58
N ASP A 86 5.14 -0.95 2.99
CA ASP A 86 5.29 -1.08 1.54
C ASP A 86 4.13 -1.88 0.93
N PRO A 87 3.26 -1.28 0.12
CA PRO A 87 2.16 -2.00 -0.53
C PRO A 87 2.62 -2.94 -1.67
N GLY A 88 3.87 -2.81 -2.09
CA GLY A 88 4.53 -3.77 -2.98
C GLY A 88 5.06 -5.02 -2.25
N TRP A 89 5.03 -5.01 -0.93
CA TRP A 89 5.44 -6.14 -0.11
C TRP A 89 4.35 -7.21 -0.10
N ASN A 90 4.63 -8.31 -0.77
CA ASN A 90 3.74 -9.46 -0.83
C ASN A 90 4.41 -10.74 -0.35
N GLU A 91 5.62 -10.64 0.19
CA GLU A 91 6.34 -11.78 0.73
C GLU A 91 6.02 -11.94 2.21
N TYR A 92 5.50 -13.10 2.55
CA TYR A 92 5.46 -13.55 3.93
C TYR A 92 6.88 -13.89 4.34
N ILE A 93 7.44 -13.12 5.26
CA ILE A 93 8.75 -13.45 5.84
C ILE A 93 8.51 -14.64 6.76
N TYR A 94 8.87 -15.81 6.27
CA TYR A 94 8.92 -17.01 7.08
C TYR A 94 10.27 -17.07 7.79
N ASP A 95 10.32 -16.56 8.99
CA ASP A 95 11.47 -16.77 9.86
C ASP A 95 11.22 -17.98 10.76
N ASN A 96 11.82 -19.11 10.39
CA ASN A 96 11.77 -20.36 11.15
C ASN A 96 12.34 -20.23 12.58
N THR A 97 13.13 -19.19 12.84
CA THR A 97 13.80 -19.02 14.14
C THR A 97 12.99 -18.17 15.10
N ALA A 98 12.10 -17.33 14.61
CA ALA A 98 11.32 -16.39 15.41
C ALA A 98 9.87 -16.83 15.66
N GLY A 99 9.41 -17.92 15.06
CA GLY A 99 8.05 -18.44 15.23
C GLY A 99 6.97 -17.51 14.68
N TYR A 100 7.29 -16.70 13.66
CA TYR A 100 6.31 -15.87 12.98
C TYR A 100 5.34 -16.74 12.21
N ASP A 101 4.08 -16.60 12.55
CA ASP A 101 2.99 -17.20 11.80
C ASP A 101 2.65 -16.30 10.61
N LEU A 102 2.23 -16.87 9.49
CA LEU A 102 1.79 -16.17 8.28
C LEU A 102 0.77 -15.06 8.55
N HIS A 103 0.08 -15.15 9.68
CA HIS A 103 -0.91 -14.17 10.11
C HIS A 103 -0.32 -12.89 10.71
N TYR A 104 0.93 -12.88 11.10
CA TYR A 104 1.54 -11.76 11.83
C TYR A 104 2.10 -10.67 10.92
N ASP A 105 2.40 -11.01 9.67
CA ASP A 105 3.04 -10.10 8.71
C ASP A 105 2.07 -9.60 7.64
N ALA A 106 0.79 -9.92 7.77
CA ALA A 106 -0.22 -9.50 6.80
C ALA A 106 -0.76 -8.11 7.14
N GLY A 107 -0.38 -7.14 6.33
CA GLY A 107 -1.06 -5.84 6.28
C GLY A 107 -2.35 -5.91 5.47
N ALA A 108 -3.21 -4.90 5.60
CA ALA A 108 -4.37 -4.69 4.74
C ALA A 108 -4.51 -3.22 4.35
N MET A 109 -5.13 -2.99 3.20
CA MET A 109 -5.48 -1.65 2.74
C MET A 109 -6.98 -1.56 2.48
N LEU A 110 -7.60 -0.53 3.01
CA LEU A 110 -8.99 -0.18 2.77
C LEU A 110 -9.03 0.86 1.65
N VAL A 111 -9.04 0.40 0.40
CA VAL A 111 -8.86 1.25 -0.77
C VAL A 111 -10.20 1.81 -1.25
N PRO A 112 -10.42 3.13 -1.18
CA PRO A 112 -11.63 3.75 -1.68
C PRO A 112 -11.67 3.72 -3.22
N THR A 113 -12.86 3.57 -3.76
CA THR A 113 -13.09 3.74 -5.20
C THR A 113 -12.95 5.20 -5.60
N ASN A 114 -12.77 5.46 -6.91
CA ASN A 114 -12.74 6.82 -7.47
C ASN A 114 -13.98 7.63 -7.05
N THR A 115 -15.16 7.03 -7.13
CA THR A 115 -16.41 7.68 -6.72
C THR A 115 -16.43 8.03 -5.23
N ALA A 116 -15.90 7.16 -4.38
CA ALA A 116 -15.81 7.42 -2.94
C ALA A 116 -14.84 8.56 -2.64
N LEU A 117 -13.67 8.56 -3.31
CA LEU A 117 -12.70 9.66 -3.20
C LEU A 117 -13.28 10.99 -3.68
N ASP A 118 -13.98 11.00 -4.81
CA ASP A 118 -14.63 12.21 -5.34
C ASP A 118 -15.70 12.74 -4.37
N LYS A 119 -16.53 11.86 -3.83
CA LYS A 119 -17.52 12.22 -2.80
C LYS A 119 -16.86 12.83 -1.58
N TRP A 120 -15.80 12.22 -1.09
CA TRP A 120 -15.04 12.73 0.06
C TRP A 120 -14.39 14.09 -0.27
N TRP A 121 -13.73 14.21 -1.41
CA TRP A 121 -13.03 15.41 -1.86
C TRP A 121 -13.96 16.62 -1.95
N ASN A 122 -15.18 16.41 -2.44
CA ASN A 122 -16.20 17.46 -2.55
C ASN A 122 -17.06 17.62 -1.29
N GLY A 123 -16.90 16.77 -0.30
CA GLY A 123 -17.62 16.76 0.97
C GLY A 123 -16.71 17.00 2.17
N ALA A 124 -16.40 15.96 2.93
CA ALA A 124 -15.60 16.07 4.13
C ALA A 124 -14.16 16.55 3.87
N GLY A 125 -13.60 16.26 2.71
CA GLY A 125 -12.28 16.70 2.25
C GLY A 125 -12.24 18.12 1.69
N LYS A 126 -13.38 18.83 1.65
CA LYS A 126 -13.52 20.15 1.02
C LYS A 126 -12.47 21.17 1.54
N VAL A 127 -12.09 21.09 2.80
CA VAL A 127 -11.07 21.97 3.37
C VAL A 127 -9.72 21.77 2.68
N ILE A 128 -9.36 20.52 2.37
CA ILE A 128 -8.12 20.20 1.64
C ILE A 128 -8.25 20.65 0.18
N GLN A 129 -9.40 20.42 -0.43
CA GLN A 129 -9.68 20.89 -1.78
C GLN A 129 -9.56 22.41 -1.90
N ASP A 130 -10.14 23.17 -0.99
CA ASP A 130 -10.09 24.63 -1.00
C ASP A 130 -8.67 25.15 -0.78
N MET A 131 -7.86 24.43 -0.02
CA MET A 131 -6.48 24.81 0.27
C MET A 131 -5.52 24.52 -0.90
N TYR A 132 -5.68 23.39 -1.58
CA TYR A 132 -4.73 22.91 -2.58
C TYR A 132 -5.26 22.88 -4.01
N GLY A 133 -6.58 22.94 -4.21
CA GLY A 133 -7.25 22.99 -5.51
C GLY A 133 -7.36 21.64 -6.21
N SER A 134 -6.30 20.84 -6.22
CA SER A 134 -6.26 19.51 -6.83
C SER A 134 -5.43 18.53 -6.01
N TRP A 135 -5.64 17.23 -6.25
CA TRP A 135 -4.87 16.17 -5.62
C TRP A 135 -3.36 16.29 -5.87
N ASP A 136 -2.95 16.74 -7.06
CA ASP A 136 -1.54 16.86 -7.42
C ASP A 136 -0.81 17.90 -6.58
N ASN A 137 -1.52 18.91 -6.11
CA ASN A 137 -0.98 19.99 -5.30
C ASN A 137 -0.93 19.65 -3.80
N VAL A 138 -1.58 18.58 -3.36
CA VAL A 138 -1.56 18.18 -1.95
C VAL A 138 -0.14 17.73 -1.58
N PRO A 139 0.52 18.36 -0.58
CA PRO A 139 1.86 17.97 -0.17
C PRO A 139 1.91 16.52 0.32
N MET A 140 3.04 15.84 0.09
CA MET A 140 3.22 14.44 0.52
C MET A 140 3.00 14.27 2.03
N LYS A 141 3.43 15.22 2.87
CA LYS A 141 3.21 15.20 4.33
C LYS A 141 1.73 15.23 4.74
N VAL A 142 0.88 15.79 3.91
CA VAL A 142 -0.58 15.78 4.14
C VAL A 142 -1.18 14.50 3.57
N LEU A 143 -0.78 14.15 2.35
CA LEU A 143 -1.29 12.99 1.64
C LEU A 143 -0.98 11.68 2.36
N VAL A 144 0.21 11.55 2.95
CA VAL A 144 0.59 10.33 3.70
C VAL A 144 -0.35 10.07 4.88
N LYS A 145 -0.82 11.10 5.55
CA LYS A 145 -1.78 10.93 6.66
C LYS A 145 -3.09 10.32 6.17
N LEU A 146 -3.53 10.77 4.99
CA LEU A 146 -4.74 10.26 4.36
C LEU A 146 -4.57 8.79 3.93
N LEU A 147 -3.43 8.46 3.30
CA LEU A 147 -3.15 7.10 2.86
C LEU A 147 -2.97 6.15 4.06
N ASN A 148 -2.23 6.56 5.08
CA ASN A 148 -1.99 5.73 6.26
C ASN A 148 -3.26 5.44 7.09
N LEU A 149 -4.29 6.30 7.02
CA LEU A 149 -5.60 5.99 7.60
C LEU A 149 -6.26 4.76 6.95
N ASN A 150 -5.91 4.47 5.72
CA ASN A 150 -6.42 3.31 4.98
C ASN A 150 -5.50 2.08 5.09
N MET A 151 -4.40 2.18 5.80
CA MET A 151 -3.41 1.12 5.94
C MET A 151 -3.50 0.51 7.34
N ILE A 152 -3.63 -0.81 7.40
CA ILE A 152 -3.61 -1.59 8.62
C ILE A 152 -2.32 -2.40 8.58
N ASN A 153 -1.37 -2.07 9.44
CA ASN A 153 0.00 -2.60 9.38
C ASN A 153 0.04 -4.12 9.55
N ALA A 154 -0.62 -4.62 10.58
CA ALA A 154 -0.75 -6.06 10.81
C ALA A 154 -1.99 -6.33 11.66
N PHE A 155 -2.68 -7.45 11.40
CA PHE A 155 -3.82 -7.86 12.20
C PHE A 155 -3.92 -9.38 12.30
N SER A 156 -4.40 -9.84 13.45
CA SER A 156 -4.49 -11.25 13.78
C SER A 156 -5.74 -11.94 13.24
N GLU A 157 -6.76 -11.20 12.88
CA GLU A 157 -8.01 -11.74 12.37
C GLU A 157 -8.55 -10.89 11.22
N THR A 158 -8.53 -11.44 10.02
CA THR A 158 -8.91 -10.77 8.77
C THR A 158 -10.26 -11.19 8.22
N VAL A 159 -11.19 -11.56 9.09
CA VAL A 159 -12.52 -11.94 8.60
C VAL A 159 -13.35 -10.68 8.40
N PRO A 160 -13.66 -10.28 7.16
CA PRO A 160 -14.40 -9.05 6.88
C PRO A 160 -15.74 -8.93 7.61
N SER A 161 -16.36 -10.06 7.95
CA SER A 161 -17.60 -10.09 8.73
C SER A 161 -17.42 -9.79 10.22
N LYS A 162 -16.19 -9.59 10.69
CA LYS A 162 -15.86 -9.37 12.10
C LYS A 162 -15.08 -8.08 12.31
N PHE A 163 -15.40 -7.04 11.57
CA PHE A 163 -14.72 -5.74 11.70
C PHE A 163 -14.77 -5.14 13.11
N ASP A 164 -15.71 -5.55 13.95
CA ASP A 164 -15.79 -5.12 15.36
C ASP A 164 -14.55 -5.54 16.17
N ASN A 165 -13.81 -6.53 15.70
CA ASN A 165 -12.68 -7.13 16.39
C ASN A 165 -11.37 -7.00 15.63
N ILE A 166 -11.25 -6.06 14.70
CA ILE A 166 -9.97 -5.80 14.07
C ILE A 166 -9.01 -5.29 15.15
N VAL A 167 -7.99 -6.05 15.40
CA VAL A 167 -6.96 -5.75 16.38
C VAL A 167 -5.65 -5.56 15.63
N ASP A 168 -5.01 -4.41 15.83
CA ASP A 168 -3.64 -4.23 15.37
C ASP A 168 -2.76 -5.30 16.01
N ASN A 169 -2.08 -6.07 15.18
CA ASN A 169 -1.36 -7.24 15.67
C ASN A 169 -0.11 -6.88 16.46
N ALA A 170 0.54 -5.77 16.13
CA ALA A 170 1.72 -5.31 16.81
C ALA A 170 1.41 -4.74 18.20
N THR A 171 0.37 -3.92 18.31
CA THR A 171 0.00 -3.21 19.54
C THR A 171 -1.02 -3.95 20.38
N LYS A 172 -1.74 -4.94 19.79
CA LYS A 172 -2.89 -5.64 20.39
C LYS A 172 -4.03 -4.71 20.80
N VAL A 173 -4.04 -3.51 20.24
CA VAL A 173 -5.10 -2.52 20.49
C VAL A 173 -6.18 -2.71 19.43
N PRO A 174 -7.45 -2.81 19.82
CA PRO A 174 -8.56 -2.76 18.89
C PRO A 174 -8.47 -1.47 18.06
N ILE A 175 -8.62 -1.57 16.74
CA ILE A 175 -8.60 -0.39 15.87
C ILE A 175 -9.83 0.50 16.14
N GLY A 176 -10.80 -0.03 16.90
CA GLY A 176 -11.89 0.76 17.47
C GLY A 176 -12.98 1.14 16.47
N ILE A 177 -12.92 0.57 15.28
CA ILE A 177 -13.87 0.89 14.22
C ILE A 177 -14.94 -0.18 14.22
N LYS A 178 -16.16 0.24 14.52
CA LYS A 178 -17.31 -0.62 14.32
C LYS A 178 -17.75 -0.59 12.87
N PRO A 179 -18.43 -1.63 12.34
CA PRO A 179 -18.90 -1.66 10.98
C PRO A 179 -19.70 -0.41 10.56
N GLU A 180 -20.51 0.10 11.46
CA GLU A 180 -21.29 1.32 11.25
C GLU A 180 -20.45 2.60 11.17
N ASP A 181 -19.26 2.60 11.76
CA ASP A 181 -18.34 3.74 11.77
C ASP A 181 -17.39 3.73 10.57
N VAL A 182 -17.25 2.60 9.89
CA VAL A 182 -16.31 2.43 8.76
C VAL A 182 -16.61 3.43 7.65
N ASP A 183 -17.86 3.65 7.31
CA ASP A 183 -18.28 4.61 6.28
C ASP A 183 -17.89 6.05 6.61
N SER A 184 -17.88 6.41 7.90
CA SER A 184 -17.51 7.75 8.36
C SER A 184 -15.99 7.89 8.57
N CYS A 185 -15.33 6.86 9.07
CA CYS A 185 -13.91 6.87 9.38
C CYS A 185 -13.03 6.72 8.15
N PHE A 186 -13.47 5.95 7.15
CA PHE A 186 -12.73 5.67 5.93
C PHE A 186 -13.35 6.32 4.69
N MET A 187 -13.55 7.62 4.73
CA MET A 187 -13.98 8.44 3.59
C MET A 187 -15.37 8.11 3.04
N GLY A 188 -16.24 7.49 3.82
CA GLY A 188 -17.56 7.08 3.36
C GLY A 188 -17.51 5.95 2.33
N CYS A 189 -16.51 5.10 2.39
CA CYS A 189 -16.43 3.90 1.57
C CYS A 189 -17.38 2.84 2.10
N THR A 190 -18.20 2.30 1.23
CA THR A 190 -19.03 1.13 1.55
C THR A 190 -18.23 -0.13 1.33
N PHE A 191 -18.11 -0.97 2.35
CA PHE A 191 -17.57 -2.31 2.19
C PHE A 191 -18.65 -3.21 1.56
N ARG A 192 -18.27 -3.90 0.52
CA ARG A 192 -19.11 -4.92 -0.12
C ARG A 192 -18.41 -6.27 -0.05
#